data_940a9755e9c1b3e156bf8dd8f940ac56
#
_entry.id   940a9755e9c1b3e156bf8dd8f940ac56
#
_cell.length_a   1.000
_cell.length_b   1.000
_cell.length_c   1.000
_cell.angle_alpha   90.00
_cell.angle_beta   90.00
_cell.angle_gamma   90.00
#
_symmetry.space_group_name_H-M   'P 1'
#
loop_
_entity.id
_entity.type
_entity.pdbx_description
1 polymer ?
#
loop_
_entity_poly.entity_id
_entity_poly.type
_entity_poly.pdbx_seq_one_letter_code
_entity_poly.pdbx_strand_id
1 'polypeptide(L)'
;MNENINHVLILGCGQTGLSIARYLDNNTKISFYDESKAAVNGARDLFGIKKNLYFFGDIKEKFFNNVDFVAISPGVDPRHPLIKKILKKGITFHNDISLFFEKNDLLGTKVIAVTGTNGKTTVCSMIEQIASDSGLKAKAVGNIGLPILDIEQVESLDLLIIELSSFQLEVLNNAKIDVGIILNISDDHMDRY
;
A
#
# COMPACT_ATOMS: atom_id res chain seq x y z
N MET A 1 13.56 -6.80 5.65
CA MET A 1 13.43 -8.11 4.98
C MET A 1 14.79 -8.60 4.54
N ASN A 2 15.31 -9.70 5.12
CA ASN A 2 16.60 -10.28 4.74
C ASN A 2 16.42 -11.62 4.00
N GLU A 3 15.22 -11.95 3.55
CA GLU A 3 14.94 -13.15 2.77
C GLU A 3 14.76 -12.74 1.30
N ASN A 4 15.31 -13.55 0.40
CA ASN A 4 15.12 -13.37 -1.04
C ASN A 4 13.64 -13.56 -1.37
N ILE A 5 12.92 -12.46 -1.56
CA ILE A 5 11.52 -12.48 -1.99
C ILE A 5 11.50 -12.90 -3.44
N ASN A 6 10.95 -14.08 -3.70
CA ASN A 6 10.92 -14.67 -5.04
C ASN A 6 9.59 -14.42 -5.75
N HIS A 7 8.46 -14.40 -5.02
CA HIS A 7 7.15 -14.33 -5.63
C HIS A 7 6.13 -13.59 -4.74
N VAL A 8 5.57 -12.51 -5.24
CA VAL A 8 4.54 -11.69 -4.59
C VAL A 8 3.24 -11.72 -5.37
N LEU A 9 2.13 -11.91 -4.68
CA LEU A 9 0.79 -11.72 -5.25
C LEU A 9 0.28 -10.32 -4.89
N ILE A 10 0.01 -9.50 -5.89
CA ILE A 10 -0.61 -8.17 -5.72
C ILE A 10 -2.11 -8.30 -5.96
N LEU A 11 -2.90 -7.95 -4.93
CA LEU A 11 -4.36 -7.85 -5.01
C LEU A 11 -4.76 -6.39 -5.23
N GLY A 12 -5.42 -6.11 -6.34
CA GLY A 12 -5.77 -4.78 -6.83
C GLY A 12 -4.71 -4.22 -7.78
N CYS A 13 -5.11 -3.93 -9.02
CA CYS A 13 -4.26 -3.37 -10.08
C CYS A 13 -4.46 -1.85 -10.27
N GLY A 14 -4.95 -1.15 -9.24
CA GLY A 14 -5.02 0.32 -9.20
C GLY A 14 -3.66 0.97 -8.92
N GLN A 15 -3.67 2.29 -8.68
CA GLN A 15 -2.44 3.07 -8.46
C GLN A 15 -1.52 2.46 -7.39
N THR A 16 -2.07 2.08 -6.23
CA THR A 16 -1.31 1.45 -5.14
C THR A 16 -0.68 0.14 -5.56
N GLY A 17 -1.44 -0.76 -6.21
CA GLY A 17 -0.90 -2.06 -6.66
C GLY A 17 0.20 -1.91 -7.70
N LEU A 18 0.05 -0.95 -8.63
CA LEU A 18 1.09 -0.64 -9.62
C LEU A 18 2.32 0.01 -8.98
N SER A 19 2.16 0.84 -7.96
CA SER A 19 3.25 1.41 -7.16
C SER A 19 4.03 0.32 -6.43
N ILE A 20 3.32 -0.61 -5.76
CA ILE A 20 3.95 -1.79 -5.14
C ILE A 20 4.77 -2.58 -6.16
N ALA A 21 4.23 -2.80 -7.36
CA ALA A 21 4.92 -3.56 -8.40
C ALA A 21 6.21 -2.85 -8.89
N ARG A 22 6.23 -1.52 -8.96
CA ARG A 22 7.43 -0.73 -9.28
C ARG A 22 8.48 -0.79 -8.17
N TYR A 23 8.02 -0.82 -6.92
CA TYR A 23 8.86 -0.82 -5.73
C TYR A 23 9.59 -2.16 -5.49
N LEU A 24 8.98 -3.27 -5.90
CA LEU A 24 9.59 -4.59 -5.77
C LEU A 24 10.82 -4.75 -6.67
N ASP A 25 11.77 -5.55 -6.19
CA ASP A 25 12.99 -5.85 -6.96
C ASP A 25 12.65 -6.42 -8.35
N ASN A 26 13.43 -6.01 -9.35
CA ASN A 26 13.29 -6.50 -10.73
C ASN A 26 13.42 -8.02 -10.85
N ASN A 27 14.02 -8.71 -9.88
CA ASN A 27 14.12 -10.17 -9.85
C ASN A 27 12.91 -10.85 -9.22
N THR A 28 12.05 -10.12 -8.50
CA THR A 28 10.83 -10.65 -7.90
C THR A 28 9.82 -11.00 -8.99
N LYS A 29 9.29 -12.21 -8.95
CA LYS A 29 8.14 -12.61 -9.76
C LYS A 29 6.89 -11.96 -9.16
N ILE A 30 6.08 -11.31 -10.00
CA ILE A 30 4.85 -10.67 -9.56
C ILE A 30 3.66 -11.38 -10.19
N SER A 31 2.65 -11.65 -9.37
CA SER A 31 1.35 -12.06 -9.84
C SER A 31 0.34 -10.99 -9.53
N PHE A 32 -0.39 -10.55 -10.53
CA PHE A 32 -1.41 -9.52 -10.42
C PHE A 32 -2.80 -10.16 -10.41
N TYR A 33 -3.64 -9.70 -9.51
CA TYR A 33 -5.05 -10.07 -9.47
C TYR A 33 -5.93 -8.83 -9.30
N ASP A 34 -6.98 -8.77 -10.10
CA ASP A 34 -8.06 -7.80 -9.95
C ASP A 34 -9.37 -8.41 -10.47
N GLU A 35 -10.51 -7.98 -9.94
CA GLU A 35 -11.82 -8.36 -10.46
C GLU A 35 -12.08 -7.72 -11.83
N SER A 36 -11.48 -6.55 -12.10
CA SER A 36 -11.53 -5.86 -13.38
C SER A 36 -10.51 -6.43 -14.36
N LYS A 37 -10.99 -7.08 -15.41
CA LYS A 37 -10.14 -7.54 -16.51
C LYS A 37 -9.38 -6.40 -17.18
N ALA A 38 -9.96 -5.20 -17.23
CA ALA A 38 -9.33 -4.00 -17.79
C ALA A 38 -8.12 -3.58 -16.94
N ALA A 39 -8.25 -3.56 -15.60
CA ALA A 39 -7.15 -3.25 -14.68
C ALA A 39 -6.01 -4.26 -14.80
N VAL A 40 -6.32 -5.57 -14.90
CA VAL A 40 -5.33 -6.63 -15.12
C VAL A 40 -4.59 -6.45 -16.45
N ASN A 41 -5.30 -6.11 -17.51
CA ASN A 41 -4.69 -5.84 -18.83
C ASN A 41 -3.77 -4.62 -18.78
N GLY A 42 -4.17 -3.52 -18.11
CA GLY A 42 -3.33 -2.35 -17.89
C GLY A 42 -2.03 -2.68 -17.15
N ALA A 43 -2.10 -3.50 -16.10
CA ALA A 43 -0.90 -3.99 -15.41
C ALA A 43 -0.01 -4.85 -16.34
N ARG A 44 -0.60 -5.70 -17.18
CA ARG A 44 0.13 -6.51 -18.17
C ARG A 44 0.87 -5.66 -19.19
N ASP A 45 0.24 -4.60 -19.68
CA ASP A 45 0.84 -3.70 -20.68
C ASP A 45 2.04 -2.94 -20.09
N LEU A 46 1.97 -2.59 -18.80
CA LEU A 46 3.04 -1.89 -18.10
C LEU A 46 4.23 -2.79 -17.70
N PHE A 47 3.96 -3.99 -17.19
CA PHE A 47 5.00 -4.85 -16.58
C PHE A 47 5.40 -6.05 -17.45
N GLY A 48 4.74 -6.28 -18.58
CA GLY A 48 5.05 -7.36 -19.51
C GLY A 48 4.79 -8.77 -18.96
N ILE A 49 4.98 -9.78 -19.79
CA ILE A 49 4.58 -11.17 -19.49
C ILE A 49 5.77 -12.13 -19.22
N LYS A 50 7.02 -11.68 -19.33
CA LYS A 50 8.18 -12.61 -19.27
C LYS A 50 8.27 -13.45 -18.00
N LYS A 51 7.99 -12.83 -16.83
CA LYS A 51 8.02 -13.51 -15.53
C LYS A 51 6.76 -13.30 -14.68
N ASN A 52 5.88 -12.38 -15.08
CA ASN A 52 4.71 -11.99 -14.33
C ASN A 52 3.48 -12.81 -14.74
N LEU A 53 2.57 -13.03 -13.81
CA LEU A 53 1.31 -13.72 -14.04
C LEU A 53 0.14 -12.76 -13.79
N TYR A 54 -0.96 -12.98 -14.48
CA TYR A 54 -2.10 -12.08 -14.51
C TYR A 54 -3.39 -12.87 -14.37
N PHE A 55 -4.17 -12.57 -13.36
CA PHE A 55 -5.38 -13.28 -13.01
C PHE A 55 -6.57 -12.34 -12.84
N PHE A 56 -7.71 -12.76 -13.31
CA PHE A 56 -9.02 -12.23 -12.97
C PHE A 56 -10.00 -13.39 -12.73
N GLY A 57 -10.93 -13.24 -11.80
CA GLY A 57 -11.80 -14.34 -11.38
C GLY A 57 -11.11 -15.33 -10.43
N ASP A 58 -11.41 -16.61 -10.54
CA ASP A 58 -10.93 -17.62 -9.59
C ASP A 58 -9.46 -18.00 -9.78
N ILE A 59 -8.72 -18.03 -8.68
CA ILE A 59 -7.36 -18.59 -8.62
C ILE A 59 -7.40 -19.95 -7.92
N LYS A 60 -6.75 -20.95 -8.53
CA LYS A 60 -6.65 -22.29 -7.96
C LYS A 60 -5.73 -22.31 -6.75
N GLU A 61 -6.11 -23.02 -5.67
CA GLU A 61 -5.36 -23.05 -4.40
C GLU A 61 -3.89 -23.45 -4.53
N LYS A 62 -3.56 -24.35 -5.44
CA LYS A 62 -2.17 -24.77 -5.69
C LYS A 62 -1.23 -23.63 -6.08
N PHE A 63 -1.79 -22.51 -6.59
CA PHE A 63 -1.03 -21.34 -6.97
C PHE A 63 -0.36 -20.68 -5.76
N PHE A 64 -1.02 -20.68 -4.58
CA PHE A 64 -0.52 -20.04 -3.38
C PHE A 64 0.69 -20.72 -2.73
N ASN A 65 1.00 -21.96 -3.11
CA ASN A 65 2.10 -22.71 -2.50
C ASN A 65 3.50 -22.08 -2.75
N ASN A 66 3.61 -21.19 -3.73
CA ASN A 66 4.86 -20.51 -4.10
C ASN A 66 4.77 -18.99 -3.95
N VAL A 67 3.84 -18.47 -3.16
CA VAL A 67 3.70 -17.04 -2.88
C VAL A 67 4.30 -16.76 -1.52
N ASP A 68 5.29 -15.86 -1.46
CA ASP A 68 5.98 -15.52 -0.22
C ASP A 68 5.11 -14.62 0.65
N PHE A 69 4.47 -13.61 0.05
CA PHE A 69 3.48 -12.77 0.70
C PHE A 69 2.46 -12.17 -0.30
N VAL A 70 1.40 -11.61 0.23
CA VAL A 70 0.38 -10.91 -0.54
C VAL A 70 0.43 -9.42 -0.25
N ALA A 71 0.57 -8.62 -1.29
CA ALA A 71 0.41 -7.17 -1.21
C ALA A 71 -1.03 -6.79 -1.56
N ILE A 72 -1.72 -6.14 -0.64
CA ILE A 72 -3.14 -5.80 -0.79
C ILE A 72 -3.35 -4.30 -0.94
N SER A 73 -4.08 -3.90 -1.98
CA SER A 73 -4.50 -2.51 -2.18
C SER A 73 -5.72 -2.19 -1.30
N PRO A 74 -5.87 -0.92 -0.82
CA PRO A 74 -6.98 -0.53 0.07
C PRO A 74 -8.39 -0.79 -0.49
N GLY A 75 -8.54 -0.74 -1.82
CA GLY A 75 -9.83 -0.97 -2.49
C GLY A 75 -10.29 -2.44 -2.54
N VAL A 76 -9.46 -3.39 -2.12
CA VAL A 76 -9.84 -4.81 -2.13
C VAL A 76 -10.68 -5.14 -0.91
N ASP A 77 -11.86 -5.74 -1.11
CA ASP A 77 -12.73 -6.16 -0.01
C ASP A 77 -12.10 -7.32 0.79
N PRO A 78 -11.84 -7.18 2.11
CA PRO A 78 -11.27 -8.24 2.93
C PRO A 78 -12.18 -9.47 3.06
N ARG A 79 -13.47 -9.33 2.76
CA ARG A 79 -14.43 -10.46 2.75
C ARG A 79 -14.34 -11.30 1.48
N HIS A 80 -13.56 -10.85 0.47
CA HIS A 80 -13.43 -11.55 -0.80
C HIS A 80 -13.00 -13.01 -0.56
N PRO A 81 -13.64 -14.00 -1.22
CA PRO A 81 -13.36 -15.43 -1.00
C PRO A 81 -11.88 -15.80 -1.18
N LEU A 82 -11.17 -15.09 -2.05
CA LEU A 82 -9.74 -15.25 -2.29
C LEU A 82 -8.92 -14.98 -1.03
N ILE A 83 -9.24 -13.93 -0.27
CA ILE A 83 -8.54 -13.58 0.97
C ILE A 83 -8.68 -14.71 2.01
N LYS A 84 -9.88 -15.28 2.14
CA LYS A 84 -10.12 -16.44 3.03
C LYS A 84 -9.26 -17.66 2.63
N LYS A 85 -9.09 -17.92 1.33
CA LYS A 85 -8.22 -19.00 0.82
C LYS A 85 -6.75 -18.74 1.19
N ILE A 86 -6.28 -17.50 1.03
CA ILE A 86 -4.90 -17.08 1.31
C ILE A 86 -4.60 -17.18 2.82
N LEU A 87 -5.49 -16.69 3.67
CA LEU A 87 -5.37 -16.77 5.14
C LEU A 87 -5.25 -18.21 5.63
N LYS A 88 -6.01 -19.15 5.05
CA LYS A 88 -5.91 -20.58 5.38
C LYS A 88 -4.54 -21.19 5.07
N LYS A 89 -3.78 -20.58 4.17
CA LYS A 89 -2.40 -21.00 3.83
C LYS A 89 -1.33 -20.37 4.72
N GLY A 90 -1.72 -19.48 5.65
CA GLY A 90 -0.78 -18.80 6.53
C GLY A 90 0.10 -17.76 5.83
N ILE A 91 -0.28 -17.30 4.63
CA ILE A 91 0.48 -16.30 3.89
C ILE A 91 0.19 -14.92 4.49
N THR A 92 1.23 -14.14 4.72
CA THR A 92 1.14 -12.80 5.31
C THR A 92 0.65 -11.77 4.31
N PHE A 93 -0.04 -10.75 4.83
CA PHE A 93 -0.50 -9.61 4.07
C PHE A 93 0.34 -8.38 4.42
N HIS A 94 0.69 -7.61 3.39
CA HIS A 94 1.33 -6.31 3.50
C HIS A 94 0.56 -5.30 2.65
N ASN A 95 0.53 -4.06 3.07
CA ASN A 95 0.09 -2.95 2.23
C ASN A 95 1.30 -2.08 1.83
N ASP A 96 1.06 -1.06 1.04
CA ASP A 96 2.08 -0.10 0.59
C ASP A 96 2.81 0.58 1.76
N ILE A 97 2.06 0.95 2.81
CA ILE A 97 2.62 1.62 4.00
C ILE A 97 3.54 0.67 4.77
N SER A 98 3.11 -0.58 5.00
CA SER A 98 3.94 -1.58 5.69
C SER A 98 5.24 -1.86 4.93
N LEU A 99 5.15 -2.05 3.61
CA LEU A 99 6.32 -2.25 2.75
C LEU A 99 7.27 -1.06 2.77
N PHE A 100 6.74 0.16 2.79
CA PHE A 100 7.53 1.37 2.88
C PHE A 100 8.36 1.40 4.18
N PHE A 101 7.74 1.19 5.35
CA PHE A 101 8.44 1.22 6.64
C PHE A 101 9.41 0.05 6.85
N GLU A 102 9.20 -1.08 6.18
CA GLU A 102 10.11 -2.22 6.27
C GLU A 102 11.45 -1.98 5.56
N LYS A 103 11.48 -1.15 4.52
CA LYS A 103 12.65 -0.96 3.66
C LYS A 103 13.34 0.38 3.88
N ASN A 104 12.62 1.40 4.35
CA ASN A 104 13.16 2.74 4.52
C ASN A 104 13.54 2.99 5.97
N ASP A 105 14.80 3.40 6.21
CA ASP A 105 15.23 3.94 7.48
C ASP A 105 15.04 5.46 7.43
N LEU A 106 14.02 5.93 8.15
CA LEU A 106 13.62 7.35 8.19
C LEU A 106 14.43 8.13 9.24
N LEU A 107 15.74 7.87 9.36
CA LEU A 107 16.62 8.59 10.28
C LEU A 107 16.60 10.09 9.94
N GLY A 108 16.05 10.89 10.87
CA GLY A 108 15.93 12.34 10.72
C GLY A 108 14.60 12.83 10.15
N THR A 109 13.85 12.02 9.40
CA THR A 109 12.53 12.40 8.89
C THR A 109 11.47 12.14 9.97
N LYS A 110 10.71 13.17 10.34
CA LYS A 110 9.56 13.02 11.24
C LYS A 110 8.33 12.54 10.48
N VAL A 111 7.53 11.68 11.10
CA VAL A 111 6.34 11.07 10.46
C VAL A 111 5.08 11.47 11.22
N ILE A 112 4.15 12.11 10.50
CA ILE A 112 2.79 12.39 10.97
C ILE A 112 1.83 11.49 10.18
N ALA A 113 1.03 10.69 10.89
CA ALA A 113 -0.05 9.91 10.28
C ALA A 113 -1.40 10.54 10.61
N VAL A 114 -2.24 10.71 9.59
CA VAL A 114 -3.57 11.31 9.73
C VAL A 114 -4.63 10.32 9.24
N THR A 115 -5.60 10.05 10.09
CA THR A 115 -6.77 9.23 9.75
C THR A 115 -8.06 9.87 10.26
N GLY A 116 -9.18 9.29 9.91
CA GLY A 116 -10.52 9.73 10.28
C GLY A 116 -11.52 9.51 9.13
N THR A 117 -12.79 9.67 9.41
CA THR A 117 -13.84 9.53 8.37
C THR A 117 -13.71 10.65 7.35
N ASN A 118 -13.72 11.92 7.79
CA ASN A 118 -13.70 13.11 6.93
C ASN A 118 -12.54 14.05 7.26
N GLY A 119 -12.13 14.85 6.27
CA GLY A 119 -11.15 15.93 6.45
C GLY A 119 -9.68 15.52 6.37
N LYS A 120 -9.36 14.25 6.19
CA LYS A 120 -7.99 13.72 6.12
C LYS A 120 -7.13 14.49 5.11
N THR A 121 -7.55 14.52 3.86
CA THR A 121 -6.84 15.19 2.75
C THR A 121 -6.60 16.68 3.05
N THR A 122 -7.63 17.37 3.54
CA THR A 122 -7.52 18.79 3.90
C THR A 122 -6.46 19.01 4.97
N VAL A 123 -6.49 18.22 6.05
CA VAL A 123 -5.54 18.36 7.17
C VAL A 123 -4.13 18.00 6.72
N CYS A 124 -3.94 16.93 5.95
CA CYS A 124 -2.62 16.57 5.39
C CYS A 124 -2.04 17.70 4.53
N SER A 125 -2.85 18.28 3.63
CA SER A 125 -2.43 19.39 2.77
C SER A 125 -2.12 20.65 3.57
N MET A 126 -2.90 20.95 4.63
CA MET A 126 -2.64 22.09 5.52
C MET A 126 -1.32 21.91 6.28
N ILE A 127 -1.05 20.72 6.82
CA ILE A 127 0.20 20.42 7.54
C ILE A 127 1.39 20.57 6.57
N GLU A 128 1.28 20.01 5.35
CA GLU A 128 2.33 20.13 4.31
C GLU A 128 2.61 21.62 4.00
N GLN A 129 1.58 22.42 3.79
CA GLN A 129 1.72 23.84 3.49
C GLN A 129 2.36 24.63 4.65
N ILE A 130 1.85 24.45 5.89
CA ILE A 130 2.39 25.11 7.08
C ILE A 130 3.87 24.76 7.29
N ALA A 131 4.24 23.49 7.15
CA ALA A 131 5.61 23.04 7.27
C ALA A 131 6.50 23.65 6.18
N SER A 132 6.04 23.66 4.95
CA SER A 132 6.77 24.25 3.81
C SER A 132 6.95 25.76 3.98
N ASP A 133 5.93 26.49 4.42
CA ASP A 133 6.00 27.93 4.69
C ASP A 133 6.97 28.25 5.86
N SER A 134 7.19 27.27 6.74
CA SER A 134 8.17 27.35 7.83
C SER A 134 9.58 26.93 7.42
N GLY A 135 9.81 26.64 6.14
CA GLY A 135 11.11 26.28 5.58
C GLY A 135 11.48 24.79 5.70
N LEU A 136 10.55 23.93 6.14
CA LEU A 136 10.77 22.48 6.21
C LEU A 136 10.48 21.83 4.84
N LYS A 137 11.26 20.81 4.51
CA LYS A 137 10.97 19.93 3.36
C LYS A 137 9.90 18.92 3.78
N ALA A 138 8.65 19.22 3.51
CA ALA A 138 7.50 18.39 3.87
C ALA A 138 6.84 17.78 2.65
N LYS A 139 6.27 16.57 2.82
CA LYS A 139 5.52 15.89 1.76
C LYS A 139 4.32 15.13 2.31
N ALA A 140 3.14 15.37 1.74
CA ALA A 140 1.93 14.61 2.03
C ALA A 140 1.72 13.51 0.97
N VAL A 141 1.40 12.30 1.42
CA VAL A 141 1.29 11.08 0.60
C VAL A 141 0.34 10.06 1.20
N GLY A 142 0.19 8.93 0.54
CA GLY A 142 -0.57 7.76 1.02
C GLY A 142 -1.90 7.62 0.28
N ASN A 143 -3.01 7.74 1.00
CA ASN A 143 -4.35 7.65 0.38
C ASN A 143 -4.70 8.88 -0.47
N ILE A 144 -3.79 9.82 -0.59
CA ILE A 144 -3.89 11.03 -1.43
C ILE A 144 -2.67 11.19 -2.34
N GLY A 145 -2.90 11.81 -3.48
CA GLY A 145 -1.83 12.26 -4.38
C GLY A 145 -0.90 11.12 -4.82
N LEU A 146 0.37 11.21 -4.43
CA LEU A 146 1.40 10.24 -4.78
C LEU A 146 1.33 9.02 -3.85
N PRO A 147 1.30 7.78 -4.39
CA PRO A 147 1.49 6.58 -3.58
C PRO A 147 2.81 6.66 -2.80
N ILE A 148 2.80 6.21 -1.54
CA ILE A 148 3.96 6.35 -0.66
C ILE A 148 5.22 5.67 -1.21
N LEU A 149 5.08 4.56 -1.92
CA LEU A 149 6.21 3.83 -2.50
C LEU A 149 6.80 4.49 -3.76
N ASP A 150 6.12 5.49 -4.33
CA ASP A 150 6.61 6.28 -5.46
C ASP A 150 7.34 7.56 -5.01
N ILE A 151 7.56 7.78 -3.70
CA ILE A 151 8.35 8.89 -3.19
C ILE A 151 9.82 8.69 -3.55
N GLU A 152 10.40 9.69 -4.17
CA GLU A 152 11.83 9.79 -4.37
C GLU A 152 12.49 10.55 -3.21
N GLN A 153 13.70 10.14 -2.81
CA GLN A 153 14.56 10.84 -1.83
C GLN A 153 13.83 11.13 -0.50
N VAL A 154 13.09 10.18 0.02
CA VAL A 154 12.36 10.33 1.31
C VAL A 154 13.28 10.73 2.46
N GLU A 155 14.52 10.30 2.45
CA GLU A 155 15.58 10.65 3.41
C GLU A 155 15.99 12.13 3.39
N SER A 156 15.61 12.86 2.35
CA SER A 156 15.85 14.32 2.26
C SER A 156 14.71 15.14 2.88
N LEU A 157 13.63 14.51 3.34
CA LEU A 157 12.50 15.19 3.95
C LEU A 157 12.73 15.42 5.44
N ASP A 158 12.32 16.59 5.92
CA ASP A 158 12.20 16.87 7.37
C ASP A 158 10.92 16.28 7.93
N LEU A 159 9.84 16.25 7.13
CA LEU A 159 8.51 15.83 7.55
C LEU A 159 7.79 15.03 6.46
N LEU A 160 7.37 13.82 6.80
CA LEU A 160 6.50 12.98 6.00
C LEU A 160 5.10 12.95 6.61
N ILE A 161 4.09 13.37 5.86
CA ILE A 161 2.70 13.35 6.28
C ILE A 161 1.98 12.23 5.54
N ILE A 162 1.42 11.26 6.25
CA ILE A 162 0.80 10.08 5.65
C ILE A 162 -0.71 10.11 5.91
N GLU A 163 -1.49 10.24 4.85
CA GLU A 163 -2.93 9.99 4.94
C GLU A 163 -3.18 8.49 4.95
N LEU A 164 -3.85 8.01 6.01
CA LEU A 164 -4.21 6.60 6.18
C LEU A 164 -5.71 6.41 6.11
N SER A 165 -6.16 5.49 5.25
CA SER A 165 -7.51 4.96 5.30
C SER A 165 -7.67 3.93 6.42
N SER A 166 -8.91 3.69 6.87
CA SER A 166 -9.21 2.61 7.81
C SER A 166 -8.72 1.25 7.29
N PHE A 167 -8.81 1.04 5.98
CA PHE A 167 -8.37 -0.20 5.32
C PHE A 167 -6.85 -0.40 5.36
N GLN A 168 -6.08 0.68 5.25
CA GLN A 168 -4.62 0.61 5.41
C GLN A 168 -4.23 0.32 6.86
N LEU A 169 -4.98 0.86 7.83
CA LEU A 169 -4.75 0.61 9.26
C LEU A 169 -4.95 -0.86 9.65
N GLU A 170 -5.90 -1.56 9.03
CA GLU A 170 -6.17 -2.99 9.31
C GLU A 170 -4.97 -3.91 9.06
N VAL A 171 -4.12 -3.55 8.11
CA VAL A 171 -2.96 -4.35 7.67
C VAL A 171 -1.64 -3.66 7.99
N LEU A 172 -1.67 -2.58 8.76
CA LEU A 172 -0.49 -1.81 9.11
C LEU A 172 0.32 -2.54 10.18
N ASN A 173 1.57 -2.88 9.83
CA ASN A 173 2.52 -3.50 10.73
C ASN A 173 3.79 -2.64 10.81
N ASN A 174 4.38 -2.54 12.02
CA ASN A 174 5.71 -1.98 12.26
C ASN A 174 5.95 -0.54 11.75
N ALA A 175 4.91 0.27 11.58
CA ALA A 175 5.05 1.66 11.20
C ALA A 175 5.64 2.49 12.36
N LYS A 176 6.71 3.24 12.07
CA LYS A 176 7.31 4.19 13.00
C LYS A 176 6.65 5.56 12.77
N ILE A 177 5.76 5.96 13.65
CA ILE A 177 5.00 7.22 13.58
C ILE A 177 5.34 8.07 14.79
N ASP A 178 5.80 9.32 14.57
CA ASP A 178 6.08 10.28 15.63
C ASP A 178 4.79 10.91 16.17
N VAL A 179 3.82 11.21 15.29
CA VAL A 179 2.52 11.79 15.67
C VAL A 179 1.38 11.11 14.92
N GLY A 180 0.41 10.58 15.66
CA GLY A 180 -0.83 10.02 15.11
C GLY A 180 -2.01 10.97 15.36
N ILE A 181 -2.79 11.29 14.32
CA ILE A 181 -3.95 12.17 14.36
C ILE A 181 -5.19 11.39 13.93
N ILE A 182 -6.20 11.34 14.79
CA ILE A 182 -7.55 10.86 14.48
C ILE A 182 -8.47 12.08 14.49
N LEU A 183 -8.97 12.47 13.30
CA LEU A 183 -9.76 13.68 13.16
C LEU A 183 -11.19 13.53 13.68
N ASN A 184 -11.83 12.46 13.28
CA ASN A 184 -13.21 12.14 13.64
C ASN A 184 -13.49 10.67 13.31
N ILE A 185 -14.51 10.13 13.97
CA ILE A 185 -15.04 8.79 13.74
C ILE A 185 -16.55 8.93 13.57
N SER A 186 -17.05 8.53 12.43
CA SER A 186 -18.49 8.47 12.13
C SER A 186 -18.77 7.28 11.21
N ASP A 187 -20.03 6.95 11.03
CA ASP A 187 -20.46 5.86 10.17
C ASP A 187 -19.96 6.09 8.74
N ASP A 188 -19.13 5.18 8.25
CA ASP A 188 -18.59 5.16 6.90
C ASP A 188 -18.23 3.73 6.52
N HIS A 189 -18.36 3.39 5.26
CA HIS A 189 -18.10 2.03 4.77
C HIS A 189 -18.81 0.93 5.58
N MET A 190 -20.06 1.17 6.03
CA MET A 190 -20.85 0.24 6.85
C MET A 190 -21.19 -1.07 6.13
N ASP A 191 -21.03 -1.10 4.82
CA ASP A 191 -21.10 -2.32 4.00
C ASP A 191 -19.89 -3.25 4.22
N ARG A 192 -18.78 -2.69 4.74
CA ARG A 192 -17.53 -3.41 5.02
C ARG A 192 -17.36 -3.74 6.50
N TYR A 193 -17.81 -2.83 7.38
CA TYR A 193 -17.66 -2.95 8.84
C TYR A 193 -18.92 -3.45 9.55
#